data_e73b871b1319c9fa25d6700aa9ffdd39
#
_entry.id   e73b871b1319c9fa25d6700aa9ffdd39
#
_cell.length_a   1.000
_cell.length_b   1.000
_cell.length_c   1.000
_cell.angle_alpha   90.00
_cell.angle_beta   90.00
_cell.angle_gamma   90.00
#
_symmetry.space_group_name_H-M   'P 1'
#
loop_
_entity.id
_entity.type
_entity.pdbx_description
1 polymer ?
#
loop_
_entity_poly.entity_id
_entity_poly.type
_entity_poly.pdbx_seq_one_letter_code
_entity_poly.pdbx_strand_id
1 'polypeptide(L)'
;MSKQYDDYLKQHIANVSKGYNWLRTNLSHLLLGGIPDIDRQISEHDRSKYIPDEYDAYDAYFYGGNVTAEVEKNFQLAWLQHIHRNPHHWQYWVLIHDDPDEGETIMEMPYNYIIEMICDWWAFSWNKGDLSEIFSWYEEHAAYIKLAPGTRAIVEDILWELRGRLGFNTLAHHGIKGQKWGVRNGPPYPLEKSAGSDRIEKEQGSRSFTIPRSKFTDYALNPEKDPDKAHVFESALGYNKDNCDQLIKDIEAKADIDKMVEKGHNGYGMRYEQIIRVKGPNEKEANVLTAWIDDKKEFRLTSVYVTKKEETK
;
A
#
# COMPACT_ATOMS: atom_id res chain seq x y z
N MET A 1 5.67 -32.33 -15.74
CA MET A 1 6.63 -31.38 -15.12
C MET A 1 7.43 -30.72 -16.24
N SER A 2 7.27 -29.41 -16.43
CA SER A 2 8.05 -28.73 -17.46
C SER A 2 9.35 -28.19 -16.86
N LYS A 3 10.42 -28.28 -17.67
CA LYS A 3 11.72 -27.69 -17.27
C LYS A 3 11.61 -26.18 -17.04
N GLN A 4 10.75 -25.50 -17.77
CA GLN A 4 10.54 -24.05 -17.69
C GLN A 4 9.99 -23.64 -16.31
N TYR A 5 9.02 -24.40 -15.80
CA TYR A 5 8.48 -24.12 -14.47
C TYR A 5 9.49 -24.45 -13.36
N ASP A 6 10.23 -25.56 -13.49
CA ASP A 6 11.31 -25.89 -12.55
C ASP A 6 12.38 -24.80 -12.49
N ASP A 7 12.81 -24.32 -13.65
CA ASP A 7 13.83 -23.26 -13.74
C ASP A 7 13.30 -21.94 -13.13
N TYR A 8 12.00 -21.63 -13.35
CA TYR A 8 11.35 -20.49 -12.75
C TYR A 8 11.31 -20.60 -11.22
N LEU A 9 10.83 -21.70 -10.65
CA LEU A 9 10.74 -21.90 -9.20
C LEU A 9 12.11 -21.76 -8.52
N LYS A 10 13.13 -22.41 -9.09
CA LYS A 10 14.51 -22.30 -8.59
C LYS A 10 15.01 -20.84 -8.61
N GLN A 11 14.74 -20.13 -9.70
CA GLN A 11 15.15 -18.72 -9.82
C GLN A 11 14.41 -17.84 -8.84
N HIS A 12 13.09 -18.04 -8.66
CA HIS A 12 12.27 -17.29 -7.72
C HIS A 12 12.78 -17.47 -6.28
N ILE A 13 12.92 -18.71 -5.82
CA ILE A 13 13.43 -19.04 -4.46
C ILE A 13 14.83 -18.45 -4.26
N ALA A 14 15.69 -18.54 -5.28
CA ALA A 14 17.02 -17.95 -5.24
C ALA A 14 16.95 -16.41 -5.09
N ASN A 15 16.00 -15.75 -5.74
CA ASN A 15 15.82 -14.30 -5.65
C ASN A 15 15.26 -13.88 -4.29
N VAL A 16 14.32 -14.64 -3.69
CA VAL A 16 13.86 -14.44 -2.30
C VAL A 16 15.04 -14.50 -1.35
N SER A 17 15.89 -15.53 -1.49
CA SER A 17 17.11 -15.69 -0.69
C SER A 17 18.12 -14.55 -0.91
N LYS A 18 18.25 -14.03 -2.13
CA LYS A 18 19.08 -12.84 -2.41
C LYS A 18 18.54 -11.60 -1.70
N GLY A 19 17.23 -11.37 -1.76
CA GLY A 19 16.58 -10.26 -1.06
C GLY A 19 16.84 -10.32 0.44
N TYR A 20 16.61 -11.47 1.06
CA TYR A 20 16.87 -11.69 2.47
C TYR A 20 18.36 -11.46 2.84
N ASN A 21 19.30 -12.04 2.09
CA ASN A 21 20.72 -11.84 2.33
C ASN A 21 21.15 -10.39 2.18
N TRP A 22 20.53 -9.66 1.26
CA TRP A 22 20.76 -8.24 1.08
C TRP A 22 20.27 -7.44 2.30
N LEU A 23 19.05 -7.71 2.81
CA LEU A 23 18.52 -7.11 4.03
C LEU A 23 19.46 -7.40 5.21
N ARG A 24 19.88 -8.65 5.39
CA ARG A 24 20.81 -9.07 6.45
C ARG A 24 22.13 -8.32 6.42
N THR A 25 22.62 -8.00 5.23
CA THR A 25 23.91 -7.31 5.06
C THR A 25 23.78 -5.79 5.20
N ASN A 26 22.74 -5.20 4.67
CA ASN A 26 22.61 -3.75 4.51
C ASN A 26 21.66 -3.08 5.51
N LEU A 27 20.72 -3.83 6.06
CA LEU A 27 19.71 -3.42 7.05
C LEU A 27 19.67 -4.42 8.20
N SER A 28 20.84 -4.82 8.72
CA SER A 28 20.97 -5.88 9.73
C SER A 28 20.16 -5.62 11.01
N HIS A 29 19.90 -4.37 11.35
CA HIS A 29 19.09 -4.00 12.52
C HIS A 29 17.64 -4.49 12.41
N LEU A 30 17.09 -4.67 11.20
CA LEU A 30 15.76 -5.28 11.00
C LEU A 30 15.72 -6.75 11.44
N LEU A 31 16.88 -7.40 11.58
CA LEU A 31 17.00 -8.80 11.96
C LEU A 31 17.67 -8.98 13.33
N LEU A 32 17.88 -7.87 14.08
CA LEU A 32 18.46 -7.90 15.42
C LEU A 32 17.48 -8.54 16.43
N GLY A 33 18.04 -9.32 17.33
CA GLY A 33 17.26 -10.04 18.36
C GLY A 33 16.97 -11.49 18.00
N GLY A 34 17.38 -11.94 16.81
CA GLY A 34 17.21 -13.31 16.33
C GLY A 34 15.74 -13.61 16.05
N ILE A 35 15.37 -13.62 14.78
CA ILE A 35 14.05 -14.12 14.37
C ILE A 35 14.18 -15.66 14.33
N PRO A 36 13.51 -16.41 15.21
CA PRO A 36 13.64 -17.86 15.22
C PRO A 36 13.33 -18.47 13.84
N ASP A 37 14.18 -19.37 13.40
CA ASP A 37 14.00 -20.18 12.18
C ASP A 37 13.88 -19.43 10.85
N ILE A 38 14.12 -18.12 10.79
CA ILE A 38 13.92 -17.34 9.54
C ILE A 38 14.84 -17.84 8.41
N ASP A 39 16.07 -18.24 8.69
CA ASP A 39 16.98 -18.77 7.66
C ASP A 39 16.41 -20.04 7.03
N ARG A 40 15.83 -20.93 7.83
CA ARG A 40 15.14 -22.12 7.36
C ARG A 40 13.88 -21.75 6.58
N GLN A 41 13.06 -20.86 7.10
CA GLN A 41 11.83 -20.38 6.47
C GLN A 41 12.11 -19.83 5.07
N ILE A 42 13.11 -18.97 4.91
CA ILE A 42 13.53 -18.42 3.62
C ILE A 42 14.06 -19.52 2.68
N SER A 43 14.82 -20.49 3.20
CA SER A 43 15.34 -21.60 2.39
C SER A 43 14.25 -22.57 1.92
N GLU A 44 13.15 -22.66 2.65
CA GLU A 44 11.98 -23.49 2.37
C GLU A 44 10.83 -22.70 1.72
N HIS A 45 11.08 -21.43 1.34
CA HIS A 45 10.08 -20.58 0.69
C HIS A 45 9.43 -21.30 -0.48
N ASP A 46 8.09 -21.21 -0.57
CA ASP A 46 7.30 -21.81 -1.65
C ASP A 46 7.48 -23.33 -1.86
N ARG A 47 7.96 -24.04 -0.84
CA ARG A 47 8.13 -25.48 -0.93
C ARG A 47 6.84 -26.22 -1.29
N SER A 48 5.67 -25.66 -0.93
CA SER A 48 4.37 -26.23 -1.30
C SER A 48 4.17 -26.32 -2.80
N LYS A 49 4.78 -25.43 -3.60
CA LYS A 49 4.71 -25.42 -5.07
C LYS A 49 5.35 -26.66 -5.73
N TYR A 50 6.11 -27.47 -4.98
CA TYR A 50 6.61 -28.77 -5.45
C TYR A 50 5.65 -29.95 -5.17
N ILE A 51 4.53 -29.71 -4.46
CA ILE A 51 3.49 -30.71 -4.25
C ILE A 51 2.64 -30.79 -5.52
N PRO A 52 2.26 -32.02 -5.98
CA PRO A 52 1.59 -32.19 -7.26
C PRO A 52 0.31 -31.37 -7.44
N ASP A 53 -0.46 -31.16 -6.38
CA ASP A 53 -1.73 -30.41 -6.44
C ASP A 53 -1.54 -28.89 -6.71
N GLU A 54 -0.38 -28.35 -6.38
CA GLU A 54 0.01 -26.98 -6.77
C GLU A 54 0.84 -27.02 -8.07
N TYR A 55 1.87 -27.88 -8.12
CA TYR A 55 2.82 -27.93 -9.23
C TYR A 55 2.15 -28.10 -10.58
N ASP A 56 1.33 -29.15 -10.73
CA ASP A 56 0.73 -29.51 -12.02
C ASP A 56 -0.23 -28.43 -12.52
N ALA A 57 -0.97 -27.78 -11.61
CA ALA A 57 -1.89 -26.72 -11.97
C ALA A 57 -1.17 -25.44 -12.40
N TYR A 58 -0.10 -25.04 -11.71
CA TYR A 58 0.73 -23.90 -12.08
C TYR A 58 1.45 -24.14 -13.40
N ASP A 59 2.07 -25.33 -13.57
CA ASP A 59 2.76 -25.70 -14.80
C ASP A 59 1.81 -25.67 -16.00
N ALA A 60 0.63 -26.27 -15.88
CA ALA A 60 -0.38 -26.26 -16.94
C ALA A 60 -0.87 -24.85 -17.29
N TYR A 61 -1.09 -24.00 -16.29
CA TYR A 61 -1.61 -22.65 -16.50
C TYR A 61 -0.59 -21.72 -17.16
N PHE A 62 0.66 -21.74 -16.70
CA PHE A 62 1.68 -20.80 -17.16
C PHE A 62 2.52 -21.32 -18.33
N TYR A 63 2.71 -22.63 -18.42
CA TYR A 63 3.62 -23.25 -19.38
C TYR A 63 2.95 -24.29 -20.28
N GLY A 64 1.69 -24.65 -20.03
CA GLY A 64 0.95 -25.65 -20.82
C GLY A 64 0.48 -25.17 -22.21
N GLY A 65 0.66 -23.89 -22.53
CA GLY A 65 0.38 -23.31 -23.85
C GLY A 65 -1.10 -23.06 -24.16
N ASN A 66 -2.05 -23.78 -23.53
CA ASN A 66 -3.48 -23.62 -23.75
C ASN A 66 -4.23 -23.52 -22.41
N VAL A 67 -4.79 -22.37 -22.10
CA VAL A 67 -5.56 -22.12 -20.88
C VAL A 67 -7.04 -22.36 -21.16
N THR A 68 -7.50 -23.59 -20.90
CA THR A 68 -8.94 -23.95 -20.90
C THR A 68 -9.59 -23.50 -19.59
N ALA A 69 -10.93 -23.45 -19.56
CA ALA A 69 -11.69 -23.16 -18.32
C ALA A 69 -11.35 -24.15 -17.18
N GLU A 70 -11.03 -25.41 -17.51
CA GLU A 70 -10.61 -26.42 -16.53
C GLU A 70 -9.21 -26.11 -15.98
N VAL A 71 -8.25 -25.75 -16.83
CA VAL A 71 -6.90 -25.34 -16.42
C VAL A 71 -6.97 -24.11 -15.53
N GLU A 72 -7.79 -23.11 -15.88
CA GLU A 72 -7.99 -21.92 -15.07
C GLU A 72 -8.58 -22.24 -13.70
N LYS A 73 -9.62 -23.10 -13.65
CA LYS A 73 -10.24 -23.54 -12.40
C LYS A 73 -9.25 -24.28 -11.49
N ASN A 74 -8.45 -25.20 -12.07
CA ASN A 74 -7.44 -25.94 -11.32
C ASN A 74 -6.36 -25.00 -10.77
N PHE A 75 -5.95 -24.03 -11.56
CA PHE A 75 -5.00 -23.00 -11.09
C PHE A 75 -5.58 -22.15 -9.93
N GLN A 76 -6.84 -21.72 -10.02
CA GLN A 76 -7.50 -20.97 -8.94
C GLN A 76 -7.55 -21.77 -7.64
N LEU A 77 -7.85 -23.07 -7.73
CA LEU A 77 -7.83 -23.98 -6.57
C LEU A 77 -6.42 -24.12 -5.99
N ALA A 78 -5.42 -24.34 -6.85
CA ALA A 78 -4.03 -24.43 -6.42
C ALA A 78 -3.54 -23.13 -5.77
N TRP A 79 -3.92 -21.95 -6.32
CA TRP A 79 -3.63 -20.66 -5.74
C TRP A 79 -4.29 -20.49 -4.36
N LEU A 80 -5.57 -20.86 -4.23
CA LEU A 80 -6.26 -20.84 -2.95
C LEU A 80 -5.54 -21.70 -1.90
N GLN A 81 -5.15 -22.93 -2.27
CA GLN A 81 -4.39 -23.81 -1.38
C GLN A 81 -3.03 -23.21 -1.01
N HIS A 82 -2.35 -22.60 -1.99
CA HIS A 82 -1.05 -21.98 -1.79
C HIS A 82 -1.08 -20.85 -0.76
N ILE A 83 -2.01 -19.92 -0.89
CA ILE A 83 -2.13 -18.79 0.06
C ILE A 83 -2.54 -19.24 1.47
N HIS A 84 -3.24 -20.37 1.61
CA HIS A 84 -3.61 -20.94 2.89
C HIS A 84 -2.54 -21.87 3.51
N ARG A 85 -1.55 -22.30 2.74
CA ARG A 85 -0.40 -23.09 3.22
C ARG A 85 0.80 -22.22 3.60
N ASN A 86 0.88 -21.03 3.02
CA ASN A 86 2.07 -20.19 3.10
C ASN A 86 1.76 -18.85 3.81
N PRO A 87 2.09 -18.74 5.11
CA PRO A 87 1.75 -17.57 5.91
C PRO A 87 2.44 -16.26 5.50
N HIS A 88 3.40 -16.28 4.57
CA HIS A 88 3.98 -15.07 3.98
C HIS A 88 3.02 -14.36 3.01
N HIS A 89 1.90 -14.97 2.64
CA HIS A 89 0.84 -14.30 1.88
C HIS A 89 -0.11 -13.54 2.81
N TRP A 90 -0.40 -12.27 2.50
CA TRP A 90 -1.27 -11.44 3.33
C TRP A 90 -2.70 -12.02 3.43
N GLN A 91 -3.18 -12.73 2.39
CA GLN A 91 -4.50 -13.36 2.37
C GLN A 91 -4.66 -14.42 3.47
N TYR A 92 -3.59 -15.07 3.88
CA TYR A 92 -3.58 -16.03 4.99
C TYR A 92 -4.10 -15.42 6.29
N TRP A 93 -3.92 -14.11 6.48
CA TRP A 93 -4.24 -13.36 7.70
C TRP A 93 -5.60 -12.65 7.63
N VAL A 94 -6.43 -12.95 6.63
CA VAL A 94 -7.78 -12.43 6.48
C VAL A 94 -8.78 -13.48 6.93
N LEU A 95 -9.39 -13.25 8.09
CA LEU A 95 -10.46 -14.08 8.62
C LEU A 95 -11.82 -13.53 8.13
N ILE A 96 -12.56 -14.35 7.44
CA ILE A 96 -13.96 -14.07 7.08
C ILE A 96 -14.84 -14.86 8.05
N HIS A 97 -15.68 -14.16 8.81
CA HIS A 97 -16.57 -14.77 9.78
C HIS A 97 -17.79 -15.41 9.10
N ASP A 98 -18.36 -16.44 9.75
CA ASP A 98 -19.58 -17.08 9.26
C ASP A 98 -20.81 -16.17 9.44
N ASP A 99 -20.80 -15.30 10.45
CA ASP A 99 -21.82 -14.30 10.67
C ASP A 99 -21.56 -13.05 9.81
N PRO A 100 -22.48 -12.69 8.89
CA PRO A 100 -22.35 -11.52 8.05
C PRO A 100 -22.17 -10.19 8.82
N ASP A 101 -22.74 -10.11 10.03
CA ASP A 101 -22.66 -8.92 10.87
C ASP A 101 -21.25 -8.73 11.49
N GLU A 102 -20.47 -9.80 11.59
CA GLU A 102 -19.07 -9.75 12.06
C GLU A 102 -18.09 -9.33 10.95
N GLY A 103 -18.45 -9.55 9.68
CA GLY A 103 -17.67 -9.14 8.50
C GLY A 103 -16.35 -9.88 8.36
N GLU A 104 -15.26 -9.11 8.21
CA GLU A 104 -13.89 -9.65 8.09
C GLU A 104 -12.99 -9.08 9.18
N THR A 105 -12.06 -9.91 9.67
CA THR A 105 -11.01 -9.49 10.59
C THR A 105 -9.65 -9.66 9.95
N ILE A 106 -8.84 -8.59 9.94
CA ILE A 106 -7.46 -8.63 9.46
C ILE A 106 -6.55 -8.84 10.66
N MET A 107 -5.89 -10.00 10.68
CA MET A 107 -4.99 -10.40 11.76
C MET A 107 -3.60 -9.78 11.58
N GLU A 108 -2.91 -9.48 12.69
CA GLU A 108 -1.52 -9.05 12.63
C GLU A 108 -0.61 -10.21 12.18
N MET A 109 0.25 -9.92 11.22
CA MET A 109 1.22 -10.88 10.69
C MET A 109 2.47 -10.91 11.56
N PRO A 110 2.97 -12.08 11.99
CA PRO A 110 4.23 -12.18 12.69
C PRO A 110 5.40 -11.67 11.85
N TYR A 111 6.37 -11.05 12.51
CA TYR A 111 7.46 -10.31 11.89
C TYR A 111 8.31 -11.14 10.90
N ASN A 112 8.54 -12.42 11.19
CA ASN A 112 9.24 -13.35 10.28
C ASN A 112 8.54 -13.50 8.94
N TYR A 113 7.20 -13.57 8.93
CA TYR A 113 6.41 -13.65 7.70
C TYR A 113 6.34 -12.31 6.97
N ILE A 114 6.41 -11.18 7.68
CA ILE A 114 6.53 -9.85 7.05
C ILE A 114 7.85 -9.77 6.27
N ILE A 115 8.96 -10.20 6.85
CA ILE A 115 10.26 -10.23 6.17
C ILE A 115 10.22 -11.14 4.94
N GLU A 116 9.65 -12.35 5.07
CA GLU A 116 9.52 -13.27 3.96
C GLU A 116 8.64 -12.70 2.84
N MET A 117 7.48 -12.14 3.17
CA MET A 117 6.57 -11.49 2.23
C MET A 117 7.24 -10.37 1.44
N ILE A 118 8.01 -9.51 2.12
CA ILE A 118 8.76 -8.43 1.44
C ILE A 118 9.83 -9.00 0.52
N CYS A 119 10.54 -10.05 0.94
CA CYS A 119 11.54 -10.71 0.10
C CYS A 119 10.90 -11.41 -1.11
N ASP A 120 9.71 -12.00 -0.95
CA ASP A 120 8.91 -12.57 -2.04
C ASP A 120 8.51 -11.49 -3.05
N TRP A 121 7.91 -10.39 -2.61
CA TRP A 121 7.58 -9.27 -3.50
C TRP A 121 8.81 -8.71 -4.20
N TRP A 122 9.92 -8.61 -3.49
CA TRP A 122 11.16 -8.08 -4.04
C TRP A 122 11.89 -9.04 -4.99
N ALA A 123 11.58 -10.35 -4.93
CA ALA A 123 12.14 -11.35 -5.85
C ALA A 123 11.84 -11.05 -7.32
N PHE A 124 10.69 -10.40 -7.61
CA PHE A 124 10.34 -9.98 -8.97
C PHE A 124 11.23 -8.84 -9.47
N SER A 125 11.58 -7.89 -8.60
CA SER A 125 12.52 -6.81 -8.90
C SER A 125 13.93 -7.37 -9.22
N TRP A 126 14.37 -8.39 -8.47
CA TRP A 126 15.63 -9.10 -8.76
C TRP A 126 15.58 -9.81 -10.12
N ASN A 127 14.46 -10.39 -10.49
CA ASN A 127 14.29 -11.06 -11.78
C ASN A 127 14.34 -10.08 -12.95
N LYS A 128 13.81 -8.88 -12.79
CA LYS A 128 13.79 -7.82 -13.82
C LYS A 128 15.11 -7.03 -13.87
N GLY A 129 15.94 -7.13 -12.83
CA GLY A 129 17.17 -6.34 -12.69
C GLY A 129 16.92 -4.89 -12.28
N ASP A 130 15.70 -4.54 -11.88
CA ASP A 130 15.33 -3.23 -11.34
C ASP A 130 14.88 -3.37 -9.88
N LEU A 131 15.80 -3.13 -8.96
CA LEU A 131 15.52 -3.27 -7.53
C LEU A 131 14.54 -2.23 -6.97
N SER A 132 14.22 -1.19 -7.72
CA SER A 132 13.28 -0.15 -7.31
C SER A 132 11.83 -0.48 -7.64
N GLU A 133 11.56 -1.48 -8.45
CA GLU A 133 10.22 -1.84 -8.91
C GLU A 133 9.28 -2.19 -7.77
N ILE A 134 9.76 -2.83 -6.69
CA ILE A 134 8.93 -3.16 -5.52
C ILE A 134 8.21 -1.94 -4.95
N PHE A 135 8.81 -0.75 -5.02
CA PHE A 135 8.22 0.46 -4.44
C PHE A 135 7.01 0.93 -5.25
N SER A 136 7.14 1.02 -6.58
CA SER A 136 6.02 1.38 -7.46
C SER A 136 4.93 0.32 -7.43
N TRP A 137 5.33 -0.96 -7.42
CA TRP A 137 4.38 -2.06 -7.30
C TRP A 137 3.58 -1.98 -6.00
N TYR A 138 4.25 -1.76 -4.85
CA TYR A 138 3.55 -1.63 -3.57
C TYR A 138 2.62 -0.40 -3.54
N GLU A 139 3.09 0.75 -4.04
CA GLU A 139 2.29 1.97 -4.13
C GLU A 139 0.99 1.76 -4.94
N GLU A 140 1.06 1.01 -6.04
CA GLU A 140 -0.11 0.68 -6.88
C GLU A 140 -1.09 -0.30 -6.20
N HIS A 141 -0.58 -1.21 -5.37
CA HIS A 141 -1.36 -2.30 -4.79
C HIS A 141 -1.73 -2.09 -3.31
N ALA A 142 -1.13 -1.11 -2.63
CA ALA A 142 -1.30 -0.91 -1.19
C ALA A 142 -2.76 -0.77 -0.74
N ALA A 143 -3.61 -0.14 -1.57
CA ALA A 143 -5.04 0.01 -1.27
C ALA A 143 -5.83 -1.31 -1.37
N TYR A 144 -5.35 -2.26 -2.19
CA TYR A 144 -5.95 -3.57 -2.37
C TYR A 144 -5.46 -4.59 -1.33
N ILE A 145 -4.18 -4.49 -0.94
CA ILE A 145 -3.55 -5.41 0.03
C ILE A 145 -4.15 -5.15 1.42
N LYS A 146 -4.75 -6.18 2.03
CA LYS A 146 -5.35 -6.11 3.35
C LYS A 146 -4.33 -6.50 4.42
N LEU A 147 -3.76 -5.52 5.10
CA LEU A 147 -2.86 -5.69 6.24
C LEU A 147 -3.47 -5.03 7.47
N ALA A 148 -3.34 -5.68 8.62
CA ALA A 148 -3.65 -5.05 9.90
C ALA A 148 -2.79 -3.79 10.10
N PRO A 149 -3.27 -2.78 10.85
CA PRO A 149 -2.57 -1.50 10.97
C PRO A 149 -1.13 -1.59 11.43
N GLY A 150 -0.83 -2.46 12.39
CA GLY A 150 0.53 -2.67 12.89
C GLY A 150 1.42 -3.36 11.85
N THR A 151 0.91 -4.40 11.18
CA THR A 151 1.60 -5.07 10.07
C THR A 151 1.91 -4.10 8.95
N ARG A 152 0.94 -3.26 8.56
CA ARG A 152 1.12 -2.26 7.50
C ARG A 152 2.21 -1.25 7.83
N ALA A 153 2.21 -0.74 9.05
CA ALA A 153 3.23 0.21 9.51
C ALA A 153 4.63 -0.40 9.39
N ILE A 154 4.80 -1.66 9.83
CA ILE A 154 6.09 -2.37 9.73
C ILE A 154 6.52 -2.56 8.27
N VAL A 155 5.60 -2.98 7.39
CA VAL A 155 5.89 -3.15 5.95
C VAL A 155 6.36 -1.84 5.33
N GLU A 156 5.65 -0.74 5.60
CA GLU A 156 5.96 0.58 5.05
C GLU A 156 7.30 1.12 5.58
N ASP A 157 7.60 0.92 6.85
CA ASP A 157 8.88 1.28 7.45
C ASP A 157 10.04 0.51 6.79
N ILE A 158 9.90 -0.81 6.61
CA ILE A 158 10.94 -1.63 5.96
C ILE A 158 11.14 -1.18 4.50
N LEU A 159 10.06 -0.96 3.75
CA LEU A 159 10.15 -0.50 2.37
C LEU A 159 10.77 0.90 2.25
N TRP A 160 10.49 1.78 3.22
CA TRP A 160 11.09 3.12 3.27
C TRP A 160 12.60 3.05 3.53
N GLU A 161 13.03 2.23 4.49
CA GLU A 161 14.46 2.02 4.78
C GLU A 161 15.18 1.36 3.60
N LEU A 162 14.56 0.34 2.99
CA LEU A 162 15.07 -0.33 1.80
C LEU A 162 15.29 0.67 0.64
N ARG A 163 14.29 1.54 0.39
CA ARG A 163 14.37 2.61 -0.61
C ARG A 163 15.55 3.55 -0.34
N GLY A 164 15.69 3.96 0.92
CA GLY A 164 16.79 4.82 1.37
C GLY A 164 18.16 4.18 1.15
N ARG A 165 18.29 2.92 1.53
CA ARG A 165 19.54 2.19 1.43
C ARG A 165 19.96 1.89 -0.01
N LEU A 166 19.00 1.72 -0.91
CA LEU A 166 19.23 1.56 -2.34
C LEU A 166 19.52 2.89 -3.06
N GLY A 167 19.43 4.04 -2.37
CA GLY A 167 19.73 5.35 -2.93
C GLY A 167 18.60 5.98 -3.73
N PHE A 168 17.35 5.46 -3.61
CA PHE A 168 16.17 5.98 -4.31
C PHE A 168 15.41 7.08 -3.55
N ASN A 169 15.95 7.58 -2.43
CA ASN A 169 15.36 8.70 -1.68
C ASN A 169 15.63 10.08 -2.28
N THR A 170 16.42 10.16 -3.35
CA THR A 170 16.59 11.41 -4.09
C THR A 170 15.52 11.52 -5.16
N LEU A 171 14.78 12.63 -5.16
CA LEU A 171 13.87 13.08 -6.20
C LEU A 171 14.53 13.05 -7.59
N ALA A 172 14.45 11.93 -8.27
CA ALA A 172 14.78 11.86 -9.68
C ALA A 172 13.77 10.91 -10.33
N HIS A 173 12.66 11.50 -10.79
CA HIS A 173 11.78 10.85 -11.74
C HIS A 173 12.55 10.65 -13.06
N HIS A 174 13.20 9.50 -13.22
CA HIS A 174 13.58 9.03 -14.53
C HIS A 174 12.50 8.07 -15.03
N GLY A 175 11.42 8.65 -15.58
CA GLY A 175 10.48 7.92 -16.38
C GLY A 175 11.19 7.36 -17.61
N ILE A 176 11.39 6.05 -17.67
CA ILE A 176 11.75 5.37 -18.91
C ILE A 176 10.49 5.36 -19.76
N LYS A 177 10.47 6.28 -20.75
CA LYS A 177 9.43 6.41 -21.75
C LYS A 177 9.38 5.15 -22.60
N GLY A 178 8.31 4.33 -22.47
CA GLY A 178 8.00 3.33 -23.49
C GLY A 178 7.78 1.88 -23.10
N GLN A 179 7.65 1.51 -21.83
CA GLN A 179 7.21 0.15 -21.49
C GLN A 179 5.73 0.16 -21.08
N LYS A 180 4.89 -0.43 -21.95
CA LYS A 180 3.50 -0.77 -21.61
C LYS A 180 3.48 -1.85 -20.53
N TRP A 181 2.94 -1.52 -19.39
CA TRP A 181 2.55 -2.49 -18.36
C TRP A 181 1.45 -3.40 -18.92
N GLY A 182 1.58 -4.68 -18.73
CA GLY A 182 0.57 -5.66 -19.14
C GLY A 182 1.05 -6.80 -20.02
N VAL A 183 2.36 -7.02 -20.20
CA VAL A 183 2.89 -8.21 -20.87
C VAL A 183 3.31 -9.22 -19.79
N ARG A 184 2.59 -10.34 -19.75
CA ARG A 184 2.84 -11.48 -18.86
C ARG A 184 4.23 -12.07 -19.10
N ASN A 185 5.13 -11.94 -18.14
CA ASN A 185 6.33 -12.74 -18.06
C ASN A 185 6.46 -13.26 -16.62
N GLY A 186 5.77 -14.35 -16.34
CA GLY A 186 5.91 -15.15 -15.12
C GLY A 186 4.85 -14.94 -14.04
N PRO A 187 4.54 -16.05 -13.32
CA PRO A 187 3.52 -16.11 -12.28
C PRO A 187 3.99 -15.46 -10.97
N PRO A 188 3.10 -15.15 -9.98
CA PRO A 188 1.81 -15.81 -9.76
C PRO A 188 0.60 -14.93 -9.37
N TYR A 189 0.25 -13.87 -10.06
CA TYR A 189 -0.96 -13.13 -9.68
C TYR A 189 -1.94 -13.05 -10.84
N PRO A 190 -3.23 -13.42 -10.66
CA PRO A 190 -4.25 -13.15 -11.65
C PRO A 190 -4.47 -11.63 -11.73
N LEU A 191 -3.99 -11.02 -12.82
CA LEU A 191 -4.36 -9.66 -13.17
C LEU A 191 -5.71 -9.73 -13.88
N GLU A 192 -6.74 -9.15 -13.29
CA GLU A 192 -8.02 -8.96 -13.97
C GLU A 192 -7.82 -8.18 -15.27
N LYS A 193 -8.49 -8.66 -16.33
CA LYS A 193 -8.56 -7.95 -17.60
C LYS A 193 -9.37 -6.67 -17.41
N SER A 194 -8.72 -5.53 -17.23
CA SER A 194 -9.39 -4.26 -17.46
C SER A 194 -9.59 -4.08 -18.96
N ALA A 195 -10.86 -4.02 -19.36
CA ALA A 195 -11.26 -3.66 -20.72
C ALA A 195 -10.69 -2.29 -21.07
N GLY A 196 -10.09 -2.22 -22.26
CA GLY A 196 -9.42 -1.02 -22.73
C GLY A 196 -10.35 0.16 -22.92
N SER A 197 -9.80 1.33 -22.72
CA SER A 197 -10.15 2.51 -23.50
C SER A 197 -8.91 3.35 -23.74
N ASP A 198 -8.52 3.43 -25.00
CA ASP A 198 -7.64 4.46 -25.51
C ASP A 198 -8.27 5.83 -25.25
N ARG A 199 -7.51 6.73 -24.63
CA ARG A 199 -7.42 8.12 -25.05
C ARG A 199 -6.35 8.86 -24.27
N ILE A 200 -5.35 9.29 -25.02
CA ILE A 200 -4.41 10.33 -24.61
C ILE A 200 -5.11 11.66 -24.92
N GLU A 201 -5.38 12.45 -23.91
CA GLU A 201 -5.52 13.89 -24.08
C GLU A 201 -4.69 14.60 -23.00
N LYS A 202 -3.73 15.39 -23.49
CA LYS A 202 -3.03 16.37 -22.70
C LYS A 202 -4.01 17.49 -22.35
N GLU A 203 -4.24 17.70 -21.07
CA GLU A 203 -4.68 19.00 -20.60
C GLU A 203 -3.87 19.41 -19.38
N GLN A 204 -3.24 20.57 -19.50
CA GLN A 204 -2.87 21.42 -18.38
C GLN A 204 -4.18 21.90 -17.74
N GLY A 205 -4.62 21.18 -16.69
CA GLY A 205 -5.83 21.49 -15.96
C GLY A 205 -5.52 21.50 -14.45
N SER A 206 -6.03 22.48 -13.76
CA SER A 206 -5.89 22.67 -12.32
C SER A 206 -6.13 21.36 -11.58
N ARG A 207 -5.17 20.94 -10.76
CA ARG A 207 -5.31 19.78 -9.87
C ARG A 207 -6.50 20.03 -8.94
N SER A 208 -7.36 19.03 -8.80
CA SER A 208 -8.52 19.11 -7.93
C SER A 208 -8.17 18.79 -6.46
N PHE A 209 -8.94 19.38 -5.54
CA PHE A 209 -8.88 19.02 -4.12
C PHE A 209 -9.98 18.01 -3.81
N THR A 210 -9.63 16.92 -3.13
CA THR A 210 -10.60 15.95 -2.62
C THR A 210 -10.61 15.98 -1.10
N ILE A 211 -11.78 16.29 -0.55
CA ILE A 211 -12.00 16.41 0.90
C ILE A 211 -13.03 15.36 1.33
N PRO A 212 -12.62 14.14 1.73
CA PRO A 212 -13.55 13.11 2.13
C PRO A 212 -14.31 13.50 3.40
N ARG A 213 -15.66 13.51 3.33
CA ARG A 213 -16.52 13.85 4.48
C ARG A 213 -16.28 12.93 5.68
N SER A 214 -15.93 11.68 5.44
CA SER A 214 -15.59 10.69 6.47
C SER A 214 -14.43 11.12 7.38
N LYS A 215 -13.49 11.95 6.89
CA LYS A 215 -12.41 12.50 7.73
C LYS A 215 -12.93 13.40 8.86
N PHE A 216 -14.12 13.93 8.71
CA PHE A 216 -14.79 14.77 9.72
C PHE A 216 -15.75 13.94 10.56
N THR A 217 -16.67 13.20 9.93
CA THR A 217 -17.73 12.45 10.64
C THR A 217 -17.23 11.23 11.38
N ASP A 218 -16.19 10.56 10.85
CA ASP A 218 -15.68 9.31 11.42
C ASP A 218 -14.44 9.54 12.31
N TYR A 219 -13.79 10.74 12.22
CA TYR A 219 -12.58 11.04 13.00
C TYR A 219 -12.61 12.42 13.65
N ALA A 220 -12.31 13.50 12.91
CA ALA A 220 -11.95 14.79 13.50
C ALA A 220 -13.05 15.44 14.35
N LEU A 221 -14.33 15.20 14.03
CA LEU A 221 -15.50 15.69 14.77
C LEU A 221 -16.27 14.57 15.46
N ASN A 222 -15.68 13.38 15.55
CA ASN A 222 -16.32 12.24 16.20
C ASN A 222 -15.82 12.04 17.63
N PRO A 223 -16.62 12.39 18.66
CA PRO A 223 -16.20 12.27 20.06
C PRO A 223 -16.00 10.82 20.52
N GLU A 224 -16.52 9.81 19.78
CA GLU A 224 -16.31 8.40 20.08
C GLU A 224 -14.98 7.88 19.56
N LYS A 225 -14.39 8.54 18.54
CA LYS A 225 -13.13 8.14 17.91
C LYS A 225 -11.95 9.01 18.31
N ASP A 226 -12.14 10.33 18.37
CA ASP A 226 -11.11 11.28 18.79
C ASP A 226 -11.77 12.37 19.67
N PRO A 227 -12.00 12.07 20.99
CA PRO A 227 -12.67 12.99 21.91
C PRO A 227 -11.99 14.35 22.00
N ASP A 228 -10.66 14.36 21.98
CA ASP A 228 -9.87 15.58 22.15
C ASP A 228 -10.02 16.51 20.95
N LYS A 229 -9.90 15.98 19.73
CA LYS A 229 -10.10 16.77 18.52
C LYS A 229 -11.53 17.28 18.39
N ALA A 230 -12.52 16.41 18.61
CA ALA A 230 -13.93 16.80 18.54
C ALA A 230 -14.25 17.91 19.52
N HIS A 231 -13.79 17.79 20.78
CA HIS A 231 -13.97 18.81 21.80
C HIS A 231 -13.29 20.14 21.43
N VAL A 232 -12.07 20.08 20.87
CA VAL A 232 -11.35 21.30 20.46
C VAL A 232 -12.06 21.98 19.29
N PHE A 233 -12.54 21.28 18.29
CA PHE A 233 -13.33 21.86 17.20
C PHE A 233 -14.62 22.51 17.69
N GLU A 234 -15.34 21.83 18.58
CA GLU A 234 -16.59 22.35 19.14
C GLU A 234 -16.35 23.61 20.00
N SER A 235 -15.38 23.57 20.89
CA SER A 235 -15.09 24.69 21.80
C SER A 235 -14.47 25.90 21.09
N ALA A 236 -13.58 25.67 20.12
CA ALA A 236 -12.88 26.71 19.39
C ALA A 236 -13.72 27.36 18.29
N LEU A 237 -14.48 26.54 17.55
CA LEU A 237 -15.17 26.94 16.32
C LEU A 237 -16.67 26.63 16.31
N GLY A 238 -17.17 25.72 17.18
CA GLY A 238 -18.56 25.31 17.22
C GLY A 238 -18.91 24.25 16.15
N TYR A 239 -17.91 23.59 15.57
CA TYR A 239 -18.14 22.51 14.62
C TYR A 239 -18.28 21.14 15.31
N ASN A 240 -19.23 20.36 14.83
CA ASN A 240 -19.47 18.97 15.21
C ASN A 240 -19.87 18.13 13.98
N LYS A 241 -20.28 16.87 14.17
CA LYS A 241 -20.67 15.98 13.07
C LYS A 241 -21.82 16.52 12.20
N ASP A 242 -22.77 17.25 12.81
CA ASP A 242 -24.02 17.66 12.16
C ASP A 242 -23.83 18.89 11.26
N ASN A 243 -22.81 19.73 11.54
CA ASN A 243 -22.54 20.96 10.79
C ASN A 243 -21.20 20.96 10.05
N CYS A 244 -20.57 19.78 9.87
CA CYS A 244 -19.25 19.62 9.25
C CYS A 244 -19.18 20.10 7.79
N ASP A 245 -20.31 20.13 7.07
CA ASP A 245 -20.33 20.50 5.65
C ASP A 245 -19.92 21.97 5.42
N GLN A 246 -20.15 22.84 6.38
CA GLN A 246 -19.65 24.22 6.30
C GLN A 246 -18.14 24.29 6.46
N LEU A 247 -17.56 23.51 7.40
CA LEU A 247 -16.12 23.42 7.57
C LEU A 247 -15.42 22.88 6.33
N ILE A 248 -16.02 21.87 5.69
CA ILE A 248 -15.52 21.30 4.43
C ILE A 248 -15.47 22.35 3.33
N LYS A 249 -16.55 23.13 3.16
CA LYS A 249 -16.60 24.23 2.17
C LYS A 249 -15.57 25.32 2.46
N ASP A 250 -15.37 25.67 3.72
CA ASP A 250 -14.39 26.68 4.12
C ASP A 250 -12.96 26.20 3.85
N ILE A 251 -12.68 24.92 4.06
CA ILE A 251 -11.39 24.31 3.72
C ILE A 251 -11.20 24.29 2.21
N GLU A 252 -12.19 23.83 1.44
CA GLU A 252 -12.13 23.78 -0.01
C GLU A 252 -11.88 25.15 -0.64
N ALA A 253 -12.57 26.17 -0.15
CA ALA A 253 -12.43 27.53 -0.64
C ALA A 253 -11.07 28.18 -0.33
N LYS A 254 -10.35 27.68 0.69
CA LYS A 254 -9.07 28.24 1.17
C LYS A 254 -7.87 27.36 0.87
N ALA A 255 -8.08 26.14 0.39
CA ALA A 255 -7.00 25.25 -0.05
C ALA A 255 -6.28 25.87 -1.25
N ASP A 256 -4.97 26.05 -1.12
CA ASP A 256 -4.15 26.76 -2.10
C ASP A 256 -2.77 26.07 -2.17
N ILE A 257 -2.47 25.47 -3.31
CA ILE A 257 -1.23 24.71 -3.53
C ILE A 257 0.01 25.58 -3.31
N ASP A 258 -0.05 26.83 -3.72
CA ASP A 258 1.08 27.76 -3.64
C ASP A 258 1.40 28.14 -2.19
N LYS A 259 0.46 27.94 -1.27
CA LYS A 259 0.60 28.18 0.17
C LYS A 259 0.87 26.92 0.98
N MET A 260 0.88 25.77 0.34
CA MET A 260 1.16 24.51 1.03
C MET A 260 2.64 24.32 1.29
N VAL A 261 2.97 23.90 2.50
CA VAL A 261 4.34 23.56 2.90
C VAL A 261 4.56 22.07 2.73
N GLU A 262 5.53 21.72 1.90
CA GLU A 262 5.95 20.34 1.71
C GLU A 262 6.53 19.73 2.99
N LYS A 263 6.12 18.48 3.31
CA LYS A 263 6.50 17.72 4.51
C LYS A 263 7.20 16.41 4.21
N GLY A 264 7.58 16.21 2.94
CA GLY A 264 8.19 14.98 2.47
C GLY A 264 7.16 13.91 2.11
N HIS A 265 7.64 12.83 1.56
CA HIS A 265 6.86 11.73 1.01
C HIS A 265 6.62 10.65 2.06
N ASN A 266 5.41 10.04 2.12
CA ASN A 266 5.07 9.00 3.10
C ASN A 266 4.61 7.68 2.49
N GLY A 267 5.05 7.33 1.29
CA GLY A 267 4.62 6.10 0.60
C GLY A 267 3.30 6.24 -0.18
N TYR A 268 2.42 7.12 0.24
CA TYR A 268 1.13 7.39 -0.43
C TYR A 268 1.15 8.60 -1.36
N GLY A 269 2.21 9.39 -1.31
CA GLY A 269 2.34 10.61 -2.07
C GLY A 269 3.17 11.65 -1.33
N MET A 270 3.38 12.80 -1.98
CA MET A 270 4.01 13.94 -1.34
C MET A 270 3.05 14.54 -0.33
N ARG A 271 3.51 14.71 0.90
CA ARG A 271 2.72 15.32 1.98
C ARG A 271 2.88 16.82 1.99
N TYR A 272 1.76 17.50 2.20
CA TYR A 272 1.70 18.94 2.34
C TYR A 272 0.90 19.31 3.57
N GLU A 273 1.21 20.44 4.16
CA GLU A 273 0.43 21.04 5.22
C GLU A 273 0.12 22.50 4.87
N GLN A 274 -1.11 22.88 5.11
CA GLN A 274 -1.53 24.28 5.07
C GLN A 274 -2.28 24.62 6.36
N ILE A 275 -2.00 25.78 6.92
CA ILE A 275 -2.75 26.33 8.04
C ILE A 275 -3.64 27.44 7.52
N ILE A 276 -4.93 27.29 7.69
CA ILE A 276 -5.95 28.22 7.24
C ILE A 276 -6.69 28.81 8.44
N ARG A 277 -7.06 30.08 8.35
CA ARG A 277 -7.91 30.71 9.36
C ARG A 277 -9.37 30.48 9.02
N VAL A 278 -10.12 29.89 9.96
CA VAL A 278 -11.52 29.52 9.80
C VAL A 278 -12.34 30.29 10.84
N LYS A 279 -13.49 30.84 10.41
CA LYS A 279 -14.50 31.39 11.31
C LYS A 279 -15.60 30.35 11.49
N GLY A 280 -15.82 29.95 12.73
CA GLY A 280 -16.80 28.94 13.07
C GLY A 280 -18.23 29.47 13.23
N PRO A 281 -19.24 28.58 13.32
CA PRO A 281 -20.64 28.92 13.55
C PRO A 281 -20.87 29.62 14.92
N ASN A 282 -19.92 29.48 15.85
CA ASN A 282 -19.93 30.20 17.13
C ASN A 282 -19.32 31.61 17.06
N GLU A 283 -19.12 32.14 15.85
CA GLU A 283 -18.51 33.47 15.55
C GLU A 283 -17.04 33.60 15.94
N LYS A 284 -16.42 32.58 16.54
CA LYS A 284 -14.99 32.60 16.87
C LYS A 284 -14.15 32.22 15.66
N GLU A 285 -12.90 32.66 15.69
CA GLU A 285 -11.92 32.30 14.65
C GLU A 285 -10.79 31.46 15.25
N ALA A 286 -10.34 30.47 14.53
CA ALA A 286 -9.17 29.67 14.90
C ALA A 286 -8.38 29.24 13.66
N ASN A 287 -7.11 28.91 13.87
CA ASN A 287 -6.27 28.33 12.83
C ASN A 287 -6.49 26.82 12.78
N VAL A 288 -6.72 26.32 11.57
CA VAL A 288 -6.94 24.90 11.28
C VAL A 288 -5.81 24.42 10.42
N LEU A 289 -5.07 23.41 10.86
CA LEU A 289 -4.09 22.72 10.05
C LEU A 289 -4.80 21.66 9.22
N THR A 290 -4.56 21.71 7.92
CA THR A 290 -4.99 20.73 6.94
C THR A 290 -3.77 20.01 6.40
N ALA A 291 -3.75 18.67 6.48
CA ALA A 291 -2.70 17.85 5.92
C ALA A 291 -3.21 17.14 4.66
N TRP A 292 -2.43 17.18 3.62
CA TRP A 292 -2.78 16.71 2.29
C TRP A 292 -1.76 15.72 1.76
N ILE A 293 -2.22 14.83 0.90
CA ILE A 293 -1.36 14.00 0.06
C ILE A 293 -1.63 14.35 -1.40
N ASP A 294 -0.55 14.64 -2.14
CA ASP A 294 -0.57 14.70 -3.59
C ASP A 294 -0.26 13.29 -4.13
N ASP A 295 -1.27 12.62 -4.70
CA ASP A 295 -1.15 11.31 -5.34
C ASP A 295 -0.91 11.40 -6.86
N LYS A 296 -0.48 12.58 -7.35
CA LYS A 296 -0.25 12.93 -8.76
C LYS A 296 -1.52 13.16 -9.58
N LYS A 297 -2.69 12.85 -9.04
CA LYS A 297 -3.99 13.09 -9.67
C LYS A 297 -4.74 14.22 -8.98
N GLU A 298 -4.73 14.22 -7.67
CA GLU A 298 -5.46 15.16 -6.84
C GLU A 298 -4.74 15.42 -5.52
N PHE A 299 -5.06 16.53 -4.85
CA PHE A 299 -4.70 16.78 -3.47
C PHE A 299 -5.80 16.25 -2.57
N ARG A 300 -5.54 15.18 -1.84
CA ARG A 300 -6.51 14.57 -0.94
C ARG A 300 -6.23 14.92 0.51
N LEU A 301 -7.25 15.43 1.22
CA LEU A 301 -7.16 15.72 2.65
C LEU A 301 -7.01 14.41 3.45
N THR A 302 -5.98 14.35 4.29
CA THR A 302 -5.68 13.19 5.13
C THR A 302 -5.91 13.43 6.60
N SER A 303 -5.70 14.68 7.08
CA SER A 303 -5.93 15.05 8.47
C SER A 303 -6.32 16.51 8.60
N VAL A 304 -7.07 16.82 9.65
CA VAL A 304 -7.49 18.16 9.98
C VAL A 304 -7.58 18.31 11.50
N TYR A 305 -7.07 19.45 12.05
CA TYR A 305 -7.19 19.78 13.47
C TYR A 305 -6.94 21.26 13.74
N VAL A 306 -7.51 21.77 14.82
CA VAL A 306 -7.28 23.13 15.28
C VAL A 306 -5.87 23.26 15.84
N THR A 307 -5.16 24.33 15.50
CA THR A 307 -3.77 24.55 15.89
C THR A 307 -3.54 25.97 16.42
N LYS A 308 -2.50 26.13 17.25
CA LYS A 308 -2.01 27.45 17.69
C LYS A 308 -0.94 28.04 16.76
N LYS A 309 -0.49 27.27 15.73
CA LYS A 309 0.48 27.76 14.75
C LYS A 309 -0.16 28.86 13.89
N GLU A 310 0.67 29.77 13.39
CA GLU A 310 0.23 30.83 12.49
C GLU A 310 -0.21 30.30 11.12
N GLU A 311 -1.06 31.09 10.46
CA GLU A 311 -1.52 30.79 9.09
C GLU A 311 -0.36 30.72 8.11
N THR A 312 -0.43 29.81 7.14
CA THR A 312 0.58 29.66 6.09
C THR A 312 0.42 30.82 5.09
N LYS A 313 1.51 31.55 4.87
CA LYS A 313 1.55 32.75 4.02
C LYS A 313 1.78 32.41 2.55
#